data_1e16da5ec56d2aec956dbf6d4e4cb6ff
#
_entry.id   1e16da5ec56d2aec956dbf6d4e4cb6ff
#
_cell.length_a   1.000
_cell.length_b   1.000
_cell.length_c   1.000
_cell.angle_alpha   90.00
_cell.angle_beta   90.00
_cell.angle_gamma   90.00
#
_symmetry.space_group_name_H-M   'P 1'
#
loop_
_entity.id
_entity.type
_entity.pdbx_description
1 polymer ?
#
loop_
_entity_poly.entity_id
_entity_poly.type
_entity_poly.pdbx_seq_one_letter_code
_entity_poly.pdbx_strand_id
1 'polypeptide(L)'
;MKNEMKTYVIGHKNPDTDSICSSIAYADIKNRTAKGKFFPKRAGAVNEETAFVLQCFGVSVPEFLPDVRAQVKDMDIQEIPGASPDITVKQAWNMMRSQGNGTLPIINNDGTLHGLITYGDIAKSYMDAADNTVLAKARPTYQNIADTLDGQIIVGNGKSHFESGKVWSGSTQTDTMESLMSEGDMVITGNRTDTQLTAIDIHVRCMIVCMGNKVSGSIQQLAKEKNIVIISTPHDAFTVGRLIYQSIPIRFFMKRDDLITFRKDDSLEYAREIMMKKRFREFPVVCVLLLYRIPCCFVRRPVQRKMYRQLTGLQP
;
A
#
# COMPACT_ATOMS: atom_id res chain seq x y z
N MET A 1 20.14 0.20 11.31
CA MET A 1 21.55 0.61 11.13
C MET A 1 21.57 2.12 10.95
N LYS A 2 22.23 2.91 11.81
CA LYS A 2 22.41 4.35 11.58
C LYS A 2 23.22 4.51 10.30
N ASN A 3 22.64 5.15 9.28
CA ASN A 3 23.35 5.54 8.08
C ASN A 3 24.51 6.45 8.51
N GLU A 4 25.76 5.97 8.40
CA GLU A 4 26.93 6.82 8.61
C GLU A 4 26.86 7.94 7.59
N MET A 5 26.85 9.18 8.06
CA MET A 5 26.73 10.36 7.22
C MET A 5 27.98 10.47 6.33
N LYS A 6 27.81 10.28 5.03
CA LYS A 6 28.87 10.48 4.03
C LYS A 6 29.04 11.97 3.79
N THR A 7 30.23 12.47 3.95
CA THR A 7 30.55 13.88 3.68
C THR A 7 31.38 13.99 2.40
N TYR A 8 30.85 14.70 1.41
CA TYR A 8 31.58 14.98 0.17
C TYR A 8 32.39 16.24 0.32
N VAL A 9 33.69 16.17 -0.08
CA VAL A 9 34.60 17.30 -0.14
C VAL A 9 34.74 17.68 -1.61
N ILE A 10 34.36 18.91 -1.93
CA ILE A 10 34.28 19.39 -3.30
C ILE A 10 34.89 20.77 -3.41
N GLY A 11 35.57 21.04 -4.50
CA GLY A 11 36.07 22.37 -4.84
C GLY A 11 35.09 23.19 -5.69
N HIS A 12 35.55 24.09 -6.49
CA HIS A 12 34.70 24.94 -7.33
C HIS A 12 34.22 24.23 -8.62
N LYS A 13 33.24 24.85 -9.31
CA LYS A 13 32.54 24.25 -10.45
C LYS A 13 33.42 23.89 -11.65
N ASN A 14 34.41 24.73 -11.93
CA ASN A 14 35.40 24.52 -12.98
C ASN A 14 36.74 24.16 -12.33
N PRO A 15 36.95 22.92 -11.91
CA PRO A 15 38.06 22.56 -11.04
C PRO A 15 39.38 22.62 -11.79
N ASP A 16 40.34 23.35 -11.23
CA ASP A 16 41.76 23.34 -11.58
C ASP A 16 42.50 22.33 -10.70
N THR A 17 43.83 22.27 -10.89
CA THR A 17 44.69 21.32 -10.18
C THR A 17 44.62 21.55 -8.66
N ASP A 18 44.61 22.82 -8.22
CA ASP A 18 44.53 23.16 -6.80
C ASP A 18 43.18 22.69 -6.19
N SER A 19 42.10 22.98 -6.86
CA SER A 19 40.74 22.57 -6.44
C SER A 19 40.62 21.05 -6.24
N ILE A 20 41.13 20.25 -7.17
CA ILE A 20 41.09 18.79 -7.10
C ILE A 20 42.04 18.27 -6.02
N CYS A 21 43.29 18.71 -6.01
CA CYS A 21 44.29 18.24 -5.04
C CYS A 21 43.92 18.64 -3.60
N SER A 22 43.40 19.84 -3.38
CA SER A 22 42.92 20.28 -2.08
C SER A 22 41.74 19.43 -1.57
N SER A 23 40.81 19.09 -2.45
CA SER A 23 39.66 18.22 -2.06
C SER A 23 40.12 16.82 -1.63
N ILE A 24 41.09 16.24 -2.33
CA ILE A 24 41.68 14.94 -2.01
C ILE A 24 42.42 15.01 -0.67
N ALA A 25 43.34 15.98 -0.52
CA ALA A 25 44.13 16.14 0.68
C ALA A 25 43.27 16.39 1.92
N TYR A 26 42.26 17.25 1.81
CA TYR A 26 41.36 17.55 2.92
C TYR A 26 40.53 16.32 3.31
N ALA A 27 40.02 15.56 2.36
CA ALA A 27 39.29 14.34 2.62
C ALA A 27 40.16 13.28 3.35
N ASP A 28 41.42 13.14 2.91
CA ASP A 28 42.37 12.21 3.55
C ASP A 28 42.69 12.63 5.00
N ILE A 29 42.99 13.89 5.22
CA ILE A 29 43.25 14.44 6.56
C ILE A 29 42.04 14.21 7.47
N LYS A 30 40.83 14.51 6.99
CA LYS A 30 39.60 14.32 7.79
C LYS A 30 39.33 12.85 8.09
N ASN A 31 39.59 11.96 7.15
CA ASN A 31 39.43 10.51 7.39
C ASN A 31 40.40 9.97 8.45
N ARG A 32 41.57 10.61 8.61
CA ARG A 32 42.57 10.26 9.64
C ARG A 32 42.31 10.91 10.99
N THR A 33 41.71 12.12 11.01
CA THR A 33 41.62 12.93 12.23
C THR A 33 40.21 13.06 12.80
N ALA A 34 39.16 12.82 12.03
CA ALA A 34 37.77 13.03 12.43
C ALA A 34 36.97 11.71 12.40
N LYS A 35 35.89 11.67 13.21
CA LYS A 35 34.89 10.60 13.12
C LYS A 35 33.99 10.90 11.95
N GLY A 36 34.05 10.09 10.89
CA GLY A 36 33.21 10.22 9.69
C GLY A 36 33.89 9.62 8.45
N LYS A 37 33.15 9.59 7.35
CA LYS A 37 33.67 9.16 6.04
C LYS A 37 33.61 10.33 5.08
N PHE A 38 34.78 10.84 4.68
CA PHE A 38 34.95 11.95 3.78
C PHE A 38 35.38 11.44 2.41
N PHE A 39 34.71 11.86 1.36
CA PHE A 39 34.94 11.41 -0.01
C PHE A 39 35.27 12.64 -0.88
N PRO A 40 36.43 12.66 -1.55
CA PRO A 40 36.70 13.73 -2.50
C PRO A 40 35.82 13.54 -3.74
N LYS A 41 35.27 14.64 -4.22
CA LYS A 41 34.43 14.71 -5.42
C LYS A 41 34.84 15.90 -6.27
N ARG A 42 34.47 15.91 -7.54
CA ARG A 42 34.69 17.03 -8.47
C ARG A 42 33.37 17.53 -9.05
N ALA A 43 33.27 18.83 -9.29
CA ALA A 43 32.11 19.48 -9.86
C ALA A 43 32.20 19.71 -11.38
N GLY A 44 33.33 19.42 -12.00
CA GLY A 44 33.57 19.62 -13.42
C GLY A 44 34.54 18.62 -14.03
N ALA A 45 34.87 18.81 -15.29
CA ALA A 45 35.86 18.01 -16.01
C ALA A 45 37.26 18.26 -15.43
N VAL A 46 38.13 17.28 -15.48
CA VAL A 46 39.54 17.39 -15.10
C VAL A 46 40.28 17.84 -16.34
N ASN A 47 41.13 18.89 -16.20
CA ASN A 47 42.00 19.36 -17.26
C ASN A 47 43.24 18.45 -17.39
N GLU A 48 44.02 18.63 -18.48
CA GLU A 48 45.18 17.82 -18.78
C GLU A 48 46.26 17.91 -17.72
N GLU A 49 46.51 19.13 -17.20
CA GLU A 49 47.48 19.38 -16.13
C GLU A 49 47.12 18.60 -14.86
N THR A 50 45.88 18.70 -14.41
CA THR A 50 45.39 17.97 -13.25
C THR A 50 45.48 16.43 -13.46
N ALA A 51 45.12 15.95 -14.66
CA ALA A 51 45.23 14.54 -14.98
C ALA A 51 46.67 14.04 -14.90
N PHE A 52 47.59 14.82 -15.44
CA PHE A 52 49.04 14.54 -15.38
C PHE A 52 49.55 14.51 -13.93
N VAL A 53 49.20 15.50 -13.12
CA VAL A 53 49.61 15.55 -11.70
C VAL A 53 49.07 14.32 -10.94
N LEU A 54 47.80 13.99 -11.08
CA LEU A 54 47.21 12.82 -10.43
C LEU A 54 47.88 11.53 -10.85
N GLN A 55 48.20 11.38 -12.14
CA GLN A 55 48.95 10.24 -12.66
C GLN A 55 50.36 10.12 -12.07
N CYS A 56 51.10 11.24 -11.99
CA CYS A 56 52.43 11.23 -11.40
C CYS A 56 52.46 10.77 -9.94
N PHE A 57 51.44 11.07 -9.18
CA PHE A 57 51.31 10.66 -7.76
C PHE A 57 50.52 9.37 -7.56
N GLY A 58 50.08 8.69 -8.62
CA GLY A 58 49.30 7.47 -8.53
C GLY A 58 47.95 7.62 -7.82
N VAL A 59 47.36 8.82 -7.88
CA VAL A 59 46.10 9.15 -7.22
C VAL A 59 44.93 9.05 -8.22
N SER A 60 43.86 8.36 -7.84
CA SER A 60 42.67 8.23 -8.67
C SER A 60 41.93 9.55 -8.82
N VAL A 61 41.41 9.82 -10.02
CA VAL A 61 40.56 10.99 -10.29
C VAL A 61 39.29 10.90 -9.41
N PRO A 62 38.97 11.97 -8.64
CA PRO A 62 37.73 12.00 -7.87
C PRO A 62 36.48 11.80 -8.75
N GLU A 63 35.51 11.10 -8.22
CA GLU A 63 34.24 10.87 -8.92
C GLU A 63 33.48 12.18 -9.17
N PHE A 64 32.88 12.30 -10.32
CA PHE A 64 32.09 13.46 -10.71
C PHE A 64 30.79 13.53 -9.90
N LEU A 65 30.50 14.70 -9.33
CA LEU A 65 29.27 15.00 -8.60
C LEU A 65 28.48 16.04 -9.43
N PRO A 66 27.46 15.61 -10.18
CA PRO A 66 26.75 16.49 -11.11
C PRO A 66 25.87 17.51 -10.39
N ASP A 67 25.40 17.19 -9.19
CA ASP A 67 24.51 18.06 -8.41
C ASP A 67 24.80 17.92 -6.91
N VAL A 68 24.92 19.04 -6.21
CA VAL A 68 25.14 19.13 -4.75
C VAL A 68 23.85 19.42 -3.97
N ARG A 69 22.76 19.68 -4.68
CA ARG A 69 21.45 19.94 -4.03
C ARG A 69 20.97 18.67 -3.34
N ALA A 70 20.36 18.85 -2.18
CA ALA A 70 19.71 17.76 -1.46
C ALA A 70 18.62 17.13 -2.34
N GLN A 71 18.57 15.81 -2.36
CA GLN A 71 17.64 14.99 -3.15
C GLN A 71 16.73 14.17 -2.24
N VAL A 72 15.67 13.63 -2.79
CA VAL A 72 14.73 12.78 -2.06
C VAL A 72 15.43 11.60 -1.40
N LYS A 73 16.46 11.01 -2.04
CA LYS A 73 17.27 9.92 -1.45
C LYS A 73 17.99 10.30 -0.15
N ASP A 74 18.20 11.60 0.11
CA ASP A 74 18.85 12.10 1.33
C ASP A 74 17.85 12.27 2.49
N MET A 75 16.55 12.07 2.23
CA MET A 75 15.50 12.06 3.25
C MET A 75 15.42 10.71 3.97
N ASP A 76 14.70 10.70 5.09
CA ASP A 76 14.35 9.46 5.78
C ASP A 76 13.26 8.71 4.97
N ILE A 77 13.70 7.76 4.15
CA ILE A 77 12.85 6.94 3.30
C ILE A 77 12.55 5.63 4.01
N GLN A 78 11.27 5.35 4.22
CA GLN A 78 10.81 4.08 4.79
C GLN A 78 10.40 3.11 3.68
N GLU A 79 10.93 1.89 3.73
CA GLU A 79 10.46 0.80 2.89
C GLU A 79 9.16 0.23 3.46
N ILE A 80 8.11 0.26 2.66
CA ILE A 80 6.79 -0.27 3.04
C ILE A 80 6.44 -1.37 2.04
N PRO A 81 6.17 -2.60 2.51
CA PRO A 81 5.74 -3.66 1.62
C PRO A 81 4.41 -3.29 0.96
N GLY A 82 4.37 -3.42 -0.36
CA GLY A 82 3.15 -3.21 -1.12
C GLY A 82 2.19 -4.39 -0.97
N ALA A 83 0.92 -4.14 -1.23
CA ALA A 83 -0.13 -5.13 -1.19
C ALA A 83 -0.73 -5.40 -2.58
N SER A 84 -1.27 -6.60 -2.77
CA SER A 84 -2.04 -6.94 -3.97
C SER A 84 -3.36 -6.16 -4.01
N PRO A 85 -3.85 -5.77 -5.19
CA PRO A 85 -5.16 -5.13 -5.34
C PRO A 85 -6.34 -6.02 -4.90
N ASP A 86 -6.12 -7.33 -4.76
CA ASP A 86 -7.15 -8.31 -4.44
C ASP A 86 -7.32 -8.60 -2.95
N ILE A 87 -6.44 -8.04 -2.09
CA ILE A 87 -6.64 -8.15 -0.64
C ILE A 87 -7.90 -7.39 -0.22
N THR A 88 -8.50 -7.85 0.87
CA THR A 88 -9.73 -7.23 1.41
C THR A 88 -9.43 -5.95 2.19
N VAL A 89 -10.45 -5.12 2.38
CA VAL A 89 -10.37 -3.94 3.27
C VAL A 89 -9.92 -4.35 4.69
N LYS A 90 -10.40 -5.49 5.24
CA LYS A 90 -9.95 -6.04 6.53
C LYS A 90 -8.45 -6.31 6.54
N GLN A 91 -7.94 -6.95 5.50
CA GLN A 91 -6.51 -7.26 5.38
C GLN A 91 -5.65 -5.98 5.23
N ALA A 92 -6.08 -5.05 4.36
CA ALA A 92 -5.40 -3.77 4.18
C ALA A 92 -5.33 -2.96 5.49
N TRP A 93 -6.45 -2.87 6.21
CA TRP A 93 -6.50 -2.23 7.52
C TRP A 93 -5.51 -2.85 8.52
N ASN A 94 -5.48 -4.18 8.59
CA ASN A 94 -4.56 -4.89 9.50
C ASN A 94 -3.09 -4.65 9.11
N MET A 95 -2.76 -4.64 7.82
CA MET A 95 -1.41 -4.33 7.33
C MET A 95 -1.02 -2.89 7.70
N MET A 96 -1.87 -1.91 7.43
CA MET A 96 -1.60 -0.51 7.75
C MET A 96 -1.41 -0.30 9.26
N ARG A 97 -2.24 -0.95 10.08
CA ARG A 97 -2.17 -0.88 11.54
C ARG A 97 -0.88 -1.50 12.08
N SER A 98 -0.50 -2.68 11.60
CA SER A 98 0.72 -3.37 12.05
C SER A 98 2.00 -2.62 11.67
N GLN A 99 1.99 -1.93 10.52
CA GLN A 99 3.10 -1.13 10.02
C GLN A 99 3.13 0.30 10.60
N GLY A 100 2.06 0.74 11.24
CA GLY A 100 1.92 2.11 11.75
C GLY A 100 1.85 3.18 10.65
N ASN A 101 1.41 2.81 9.44
CA ASN A 101 1.36 3.66 8.27
C ASN A 101 -0.09 4.03 7.92
N GLY A 102 -0.31 5.31 7.57
CA GLY A 102 -1.62 5.81 7.15
C GLY A 102 -1.95 5.56 5.69
N THR A 103 -0.96 5.08 4.91
CA THR A 103 -1.08 4.82 3.47
C THR A 103 -0.48 3.46 3.16
N LEU A 104 -1.14 2.69 2.30
CA LEU A 104 -0.67 1.39 1.81
C LEU A 104 -0.48 1.46 0.28
N PRO A 105 0.72 1.18 -0.23
CA PRO A 105 0.94 1.06 -1.67
C PRO A 105 0.33 -0.25 -2.20
N ILE A 106 -0.34 -0.14 -3.33
CA ILE A 106 -0.89 -1.28 -4.05
C ILE A 106 -0.02 -1.52 -5.25
N ILE A 107 0.46 -2.73 -5.39
CA ILE A 107 1.42 -3.12 -6.42
C ILE A 107 0.86 -4.23 -7.31
N ASN A 108 1.22 -4.17 -8.59
CA ASN A 108 0.97 -5.24 -9.54
C ASN A 108 1.92 -6.43 -9.28
N ASN A 109 1.66 -7.54 -9.96
CA ASN A 109 2.50 -8.74 -9.88
C ASN A 109 3.94 -8.52 -10.39
N ASP A 110 4.15 -7.53 -11.24
CA ASP A 110 5.45 -7.10 -11.74
C ASP A 110 6.20 -6.15 -10.78
N GLY A 111 5.58 -5.78 -9.67
CA GLY A 111 6.14 -4.87 -8.67
C GLY A 111 5.91 -3.39 -8.95
N THR A 112 5.22 -3.02 -10.03
CA THR A 112 4.90 -1.63 -10.33
C THR A 112 3.81 -1.10 -9.42
N LEU A 113 3.86 0.19 -9.09
CA LEU A 113 2.83 0.87 -8.30
C LEU A 113 1.52 0.93 -9.11
N HIS A 114 0.47 0.28 -8.60
CA HIS A 114 -0.86 0.26 -9.20
C HIS A 114 -1.79 1.30 -8.63
N GLY A 115 -1.64 1.61 -7.35
CA GLY A 115 -2.50 2.56 -6.64
C GLY A 115 -2.07 2.78 -5.20
N LEU A 116 -2.86 3.59 -4.52
CA LEU A 116 -2.71 3.87 -3.09
C LEU A 116 -4.05 3.76 -2.39
N ILE A 117 -4.04 3.27 -1.15
CA ILE A 117 -5.19 3.34 -0.26
C ILE A 117 -4.78 3.97 1.07
N THR A 118 -5.64 4.84 1.60
CA THR A 118 -5.42 5.53 2.88
C THR A 118 -6.50 5.17 3.90
N TYR A 119 -6.25 5.46 5.19
CA TYR A 119 -7.32 5.37 6.21
C TYR A 119 -8.55 6.20 5.85
N GLY A 120 -8.36 7.35 5.18
CA GLY A 120 -9.47 8.18 4.73
C GLY A 120 -10.32 7.51 3.66
N ASP A 121 -9.71 6.78 2.73
CA ASP A 121 -10.44 6.03 1.69
C ASP A 121 -11.24 4.88 2.31
N ILE A 122 -10.65 4.17 3.30
CA ILE A 122 -11.35 3.13 4.06
C ILE A 122 -12.51 3.73 4.86
N ALA A 123 -12.29 4.83 5.57
CA ALA A 123 -13.35 5.48 6.35
C ALA A 123 -14.51 5.95 5.43
N LYS A 124 -14.18 6.54 4.28
CA LYS A 124 -15.18 6.97 3.30
C LYS A 124 -16.00 5.78 2.80
N SER A 125 -15.37 4.65 2.50
CA SER A 125 -16.07 3.46 2.03
C SER A 125 -17.14 2.96 3.03
N TYR A 126 -16.89 3.13 4.33
CA TYR A 126 -17.86 2.81 5.37
C TYR A 126 -19.02 3.81 5.46
N MET A 127 -18.74 5.09 5.26
CA MET A 127 -19.77 6.14 5.34
C MET A 127 -20.67 6.12 4.11
N ASP A 128 -20.14 5.74 2.96
CA ASP A 128 -20.87 5.64 1.70
C ASP A 128 -21.63 4.30 1.54
N ALA A 129 -21.53 3.39 2.53
CA ALA A 129 -22.08 2.02 2.48
C ALA A 129 -23.62 1.92 2.65
N ALA A 130 -24.38 2.97 2.38
CA ALA A 130 -25.85 2.92 2.37
C ALA A 130 -26.43 2.09 1.19
N ASP A 131 -25.62 1.86 0.14
CA ASP A 131 -26.00 1.06 -1.02
C ASP A 131 -25.69 -0.43 -0.79
N ASN A 132 -26.71 -1.25 -0.57
CA ASN A 132 -26.58 -2.70 -0.36
C ASN A 132 -26.16 -3.48 -1.62
N THR A 133 -25.97 -2.81 -2.78
CA THR A 133 -25.42 -3.41 -4.01
C THR A 133 -23.90 -3.25 -4.13
N VAL A 134 -23.26 -2.47 -3.27
CA VAL A 134 -21.81 -2.19 -3.33
C VAL A 134 -20.99 -3.47 -3.27
N LEU A 135 -21.40 -4.45 -2.46
CA LEU A 135 -20.71 -5.72 -2.36
C LEU A 135 -20.62 -6.43 -3.72
N ALA A 136 -21.75 -6.52 -4.43
CA ALA A 136 -21.81 -7.15 -5.75
C ALA A 136 -20.98 -6.36 -6.79
N LYS A 137 -21.08 -5.02 -6.79
CA LYS A 137 -20.28 -4.17 -7.68
C LYS A 137 -18.77 -4.34 -7.48
N ALA A 138 -18.34 -4.59 -6.26
CA ALA A 138 -16.94 -4.80 -5.91
C ALA A 138 -16.43 -6.21 -6.24
N ARG A 139 -17.33 -7.17 -6.47
CA ARG A 139 -17.05 -8.54 -6.90
C ARG A 139 -16.03 -9.26 -5.99
N PRO A 140 -16.26 -9.32 -4.65
CA PRO A 140 -15.40 -10.14 -3.79
C PRO A 140 -15.54 -11.62 -4.16
N THR A 141 -14.49 -12.40 -3.92
CA THR A 141 -14.61 -13.85 -3.96
C THR A 141 -15.37 -14.35 -2.73
N TYR A 142 -16.04 -15.51 -2.82
CA TYR A 142 -16.65 -16.10 -1.64
C TYR A 142 -15.61 -16.47 -0.57
N GLN A 143 -14.37 -16.74 -0.98
CA GLN A 143 -13.28 -16.93 -0.04
C GLN A 143 -12.96 -15.65 0.74
N ASN A 144 -12.91 -14.49 0.08
CA ASN A 144 -12.73 -13.19 0.76
C ASN A 144 -13.84 -12.93 1.79
N ILE A 145 -15.09 -13.31 1.45
CA ILE A 145 -16.23 -13.18 2.36
C ILE A 145 -16.06 -14.13 3.56
N ALA A 146 -15.76 -15.39 3.30
CA ALA A 146 -15.56 -16.40 4.35
C ALA A 146 -14.42 -16.01 5.29
N ASP A 147 -13.25 -15.65 4.76
CA ASP A 147 -12.07 -15.24 5.56
C ASP A 147 -12.33 -13.97 6.38
N THR A 148 -13.10 -13.04 5.82
CA THR A 148 -13.46 -11.80 6.53
C THR A 148 -14.40 -12.08 7.71
N LEU A 149 -15.28 -13.05 7.57
CA LEU A 149 -16.26 -13.46 8.57
C LEU A 149 -15.75 -14.57 9.49
N ASP A 150 -14.44 -14.90 9.44
CA ASP A 150 -13.84 -16.00 10.19
C ASP A 150 -14.62 -17.32 10.00
N GLY A 151 -15.18 -17.51 8.78
CA GLY A 151 -16.10 -18.57 8.41
C GLY A 151 -15.50 -19.62 7.49
N GLN A 152 -16.31 -20.61 7.18
CA GLN A 152 -15.96 -21.71 6.30
C GLN A 152 -17.01 -21.86 5.18
N ILE A 153 -16.55 -22.18 3.98
CA ILE A 153 -17.43 -22.50 2.86
C ILE A 153 -17.87 -23.96 3.03
N ILE A 154 -19.18 -24.16 3.23
CA ILE A 154 -19.79 -25.49 3.40
C ILE A 154 -20.19 -26.06 2.05
N VAL A 155 -20.72 -25.22 1.15
CA VAL A 155 -21.14 -25.60 -0.22
C VAL A 155 -20.66 -24.53 -1.18
N GLY A 156 -20.19 -24.92 -2.35
CA GLY A 156 -19.83 -24.01 -3.44
C GLY A 156 -18.33 -23.80 -3.62
N ASN A 157 -17.97 -22.92 -4.54
CA ASN A 157 -16.58 -22.62 -4.93
C ASN A 157 -16.14 -21.26 -4.38
N GLY A 158 -15.17 -21.27 -3.47
CA GLY A 158 -14.61 -20.06 -2.86
C GLY A 158 -13.95 -19.09 -3.84
N LYS A 159 -13.47 -19.59 -4.98
CA LYS A 159 -12.82 -18.75 -6.02
C LYS A 159 -13.82 -18.00 -6.90
N SER A 160 -15.09 -18.38 -6.89
CA SER A 160 -16.16 -17.66 -7.60
C SER A 160 -16.45 -16.34 -6.89
N HIS A 161 -17.06 -15.41 -7.63
CA HIS A 161 -17.32 -14.05 -7.15
C HIS A 161 -18.81 -13.84 -6.87
N PHE A 162 -19.09 -12.97 -5.90
CA PHE A 162 -20.42 -12.40 -5.73
C PHE A 162 -20.54 -11.19 -6.67
N GLU A 163 -21.32 -11.32 -7.74
CA GLU A 163 -21.33 -10.38 -8.88
C GLU A 163 -22.64 -9.62 -9.04
N SER A 164 -23.71 -10.08 -8.43
CA SER A 164 -25.04 -9.50 -8.56
C SER A 164 -25.85 -9.69 -7.29
N GLY A 165 -26.87 -8.87 -7.11
CA GLY A 165 -27.79 -8.95 -6.00
C GLY A 165 -27.45 -8.02 -4.83
N LYS A 166 -28.28 -8.09 -3.82
CA LYS A 166 -28.22 -7.31 -2.58
C LYS A 166 -27.92 -8.24 -1.40
N VAL A 167 -27.53 -7.65 -0.29
CA VAL A 167 -27.37 -8.38 0.97
C VAL A 167 -28.59 -8.14 1.84
N TRP A 168 -29.24 -9.23 2.26
CA TRP A 168 -30.44 -9.20 3.08
C TRP A 168 -30.26 -9.91 4.41
N SER A 169 -31.02 -9.47 5.42
CA SER A 169 -31.17 -10.21 6.67
C SER A 169 -32.39 -11.13 6.57
N GLY A 170 -32.19 -12.44 6.78
CA GLY A 170 -33.24 -13.43 6.85
C GLY A 170 -33.97 -13.46 8.20
N SER A 171 -34.11 -12.31 8.86
CA SER A 171 -34.79 -12.18 10.14
C SER A 171 -36.31 -11.96 10.03
N THR A 172 -36.81 -11.74 8.81
CA THR A 172 -38.23 -11.54 8.51
C THR A 172 -38.94 -12.86 8.30
N GLN A 173 -40.27 -12.81 8.20
CA GLN A 173 -41.08 -14.00 7.81
C GLN A 173 -40.81 -14.40 6.36
N THR A 174 -41.02 -15.66 6.04
CA THR A 174 -40.76 -16.24 4.71
C THR A 174 -41.50 -15.53 3.60
N ASP A 175 -42.80 -15.23 3.77
CA ASP A 175 -43.59 -14.47 2.80
C ASP A 175 -43.01 -13.08 2.49
N THR A 176 -42.44 -12.44 3.51
CA THR A 176 -41.73 -11.15 3.35
C THR A 176 -40.44 -11.32 2.60
N MET A 177 -39.70 -12.42 2.85
CA MET A 177 -38.50 -12.74 2.10
C MET A 177 -38.78 -12.93 0.61
N GLU A 178 -39.80 -13.69 0.27
CA GLU A 178 -40.24 -13.94 -1.11
C GLU A 178 -40.64 -12.65 -1.84
N SER A 179 -41.25 -11.70 -1.12
CA SER A 179 -41.64 -10.40 -1.71
C SER A 179 -40.50 -9.40 -1.92
N LEU A 180 -39.43 -9.50 -1.14
CA LEU A 180 -38.34 -8.50 -1.12
C LEU A 180 -37.06 -8.98 -1.79
N MET A 181 -36.74 -10.26 -1.71
CA MET A 181 -35.54 -10.86 -2.24
C MET A 181 -35.72 -11.33 -3.67
N SER A 182 -34.63 -11.39 -4.39
CA SER A 182 -34.57 -11.80 -5.79
C SER A 182 -33.50 -12.84 -6.03
N GLU A 183 -33.59 -13.53 -7.15
CA GLU A 183 -32.50 -14.39 -7.63
C GLU A 183 -31.19 -13.65 -7.66
N GLY A 184 -30.13 -14.29 -7.19
CA GLY A 184 -28.79 -13.72 -7.16
C GLY A 184 -28.46 -12.95 -5.88
N ASP A 185 -29.43 -12.70 -4.99
CA ASP A 185 -29.19 -12.02 -3.71
C ASP A 185 -28.34 -12.87 -2.74
N MET A 186 -27.88 -12.25 -1.69
CA MET A 186 -27.20 -12.88 -0.55
C MET A 186 -28.05 -12.73 0.70
N VAL A 187 -28.21 -13.80 1.47
CA VAL A 187 -29.00 -13.77 2.70
C VAL A 187 -28.15 -14.16 3.92
N ILE A 188 -28.25 -13.36 4.97
CA ILE A 188 -27.68 -13.64 6.30
C ILE A 188 -28.78 -14.29 7.13
N THR A 189 -28.59 -15.56 7.55
CA THR A 189 -29.59 -16.34 8.25
C THR A 189 -29.01 -17.10 9.45
N GLY A 190 -29.85 -17.65 10.27
CA GLY A 190 -29.51 -18.54 11.39
C GLY A 190 -29.82 -20.01 11.06
N ASN A 191 -30.30 -20.75 12.07
CA ASN A 191 -30.59 -22.18 12.02
C ASN A 191 -32.05 -22.51 11.62
N ARG A 192 -32.85 -21.52 11.24
CA ARG A 192 -34.23 -21.76 10.84
C ARG A 192 -34.28 -22.42 9.47
N THR A 193 -34.80 -23.66 9.43
CA THR A 193 -34.87 -24.48 8.20
C THR A 193 -35.83 -23.87 7.18
N ASP A 194 -36.94 -23.28 7.62
CA ASP A 194 -37.89 -22.59 6.75
C ASP A 194 -37.24 -21.43 6.01
N THR A 195 -36.51 -20.56 6.72
CA THR A 195 -35.76 -19.46 6.12
C THR A 195 -34.71 -19.96 5.11
N GLN A 196 -33.98 -21.05 5.42
CA GLN A 196 -32.98 -21.63 4.52
C GLN A 196 -33.64 -22.22 3.26
N LEU A 197 -34.78 -22.90 3.38
CA LEU A 197 -35.52 -23.43 2.23
C LEU A 197 -36.06 -22.30 1.35
N THR A 198 -36.69 -21.28 1.95
CA THR A 198 -37.17 -20.10 1.22
C THR A 198 -36.04 -19.41 0.45
N ALA A 199 -34.86 -19.29 1.05
CA ALA A 199 -33.70 -18.72 0.36
C ALA A 199 -33.26 -19.57 -0.85
N ILE A 200 -33.35 -20.89 -0.75
CA ILE A 200 -33.06 -21.81 -1.85
C ILE A 200 -34.13 -21.70 -2.96
N ASP A 201 -35.40 -21.57 -2.61
CA ASP A 201 -36.49 -21.44 -3.56
C ASP A 201 -36.45 -20.11 -4.33
N ILE A 202 -36.06 -19.05 -3.68
CA ILE A 202 -35.79 -17.72 -4.32
C ILE A 202 -34.56 -17.78 -5.24
N HIS A 203 -33.72 -18.80 -5.18
CA HIS A 203 -32.45 -18.91 -5.91
C HIS A 203 -31.43 -17.83 -5.53
N VAL A 204 -31.29 -17.56 -4.21
CA VAL A 204 -30.22 -16.67 -3.75
C VAL A 204 -28.88 -17.23 -4.20
N ARG A 205 -27.91 -16.35 -4.41
CA ARG A 205 -26.56 -16.76 -4.82
C ARG A 205 -25.71 -17.24 -3.65
N CYS A 206 -25.93 -16.68 -2.46
CA CYS A 206 -25.17 -17.05 -1.27
C CYS A 206 -26.03 -17.00 -0.01
N MET A 207 -25.83 -17.96 0.87
CA MET A 207 -26.42 -18.03 2.21
C MET A 207 -25.31 -18.02 3.25
N ILE A 208 -25.36 -17.05 4.18
CA ILE A 208 -24.44 -16.98 5.32
C ILE A 208 -25.17 -17.47 6.55
N VAL A 209 -24.73 -18.60 7.11
CA VAL A 209 -25.30 -19.22 8.31
C VAL A 209 -24.49 -18.81 9.52
N CYS A 210 -25.14 -18.07 10.42
CA CYS A 210 -24.55 -17.43 11.59
C CYS A 210 -24.43 -18.37 12.80
N MET A 211 -23.62 -17.94 13.80
CA MET A 211 -23.46 -18.55 15.13
C MET A 211 -22.95 -20.00 15.11
N GLY A 212 -22.19 -20.38 14.10
CA GLY A 212 -21.64 -21.73 13.97
C GLY A 212 -22.72 -22.82 13.84
N ASN A 213 -23.94 -22.45 13.48
CA ASN A 213 -25.03 -23.39 13.32
C ASN A 213 -24.73 -24.41 12.21
N LYS A 214 -25.08 -25.67 12.48
CA LYS A 214 -24.96 -26.74 11.51
C LYS A 214 -26.04 -26.62 10.43
N VAL A 215 -25.63 -26.76 9.19
CA VAL A 215 -26.54 -26.85 8.04
C VAL A 215 -26.88 -28.34 7.80
N SER A 216 -28.14 -28.68 7.69
CA SER A 216 -28.57 -30.08 7.45
C SER A 216 -28.05 -30.60 6.10
N GLY A 217 -27.80 -31.89 5.99
CA GLY A 217 -27.33 -32.50 4.74
C GLY A 217 -28.34 -32.32 3.57
N SER A 218 -29.63 -32.28 3.85
CA SER A 218 -30.66 -31.99 2.84
C SER A 218 -30.55 -30.58 2.28
N ILE A 219 -30.33 -29.57 3.15
CA ILE A 219 -30.12 -28.18 2.73
C ILE A 219 -28.83 -28.07 1.91
N GLN A 220 -27.75 -28.73 2.34
CA GLN A 220 -26.48 -28.70 1.59
C GLN A 220 -26.65 -29.33 0.20
N GLN A 221 -27.39 -30.44 0.08
CA GLN A 221 -27.63 -31.09 -1.19
C GLN A 221 -28.46 -30.21 -2.13
N LEU A 222 -29.54 -29.62 -1.65
CA LEU A 222 -30.37 -28.70 -2.43
C LEU A 222 -29.58 -27.46 -2.89
N ALA A 223 -28.78 -26.87 -1.99
CA ALA A 223 -27.95 -25.74 -2.32
C ALA A 223 -26.91 -26.07 -3.41
N LYS A 224 -26.34 -27.30 -3.36
CA LYS A 224 -25.40 -27.77 -4.37
C LYS A 224 -26.07 -27.94 -5.75
N GLU A 225 -27.26 -28.49 -5.79
CA GLU A 225 -28.06 -28.67 -7.01
C GLU A 225 -28.45 -27.33 -7.65
N LYS A 226 -28.71 -26.32 -6.82
CA LYS A 226 -29.09 -24.97 -7.24
C LYS A 226 -27.88 -24.04 -7.42
N ASN A 227 -26.64 -24.51 -7.26
CA ASN A 227 -25.40 -23.72 -7.33
C ASN A 227 -25.37 -22.54 -6.33
N ILE A 228 -25.92 -22.72 -5.14
CA ILE A 228 -25.92 -21.73 -4.06
C ILE A 228 -24.72 -21.97 -3.17
N VAL A 229 -23.98 -20.89 -2.86
CA VAL A 229 -22.87 -20.95 -1.92
C VAL A 229 -23.37 -20.85 -0.49
N ILE A 230 -22.91 -21.74 0.39
CA ILE A 230 -23.19 -21.67 1.83
C ILE A 230 -21.90 -21.40 2.58
N ILE A 231 -21.88 -20.32 3.36
CA ILE A 231 -20.79 -19.94 4.27
C ILE A 231 -21.31 -20.06 5.69
N SER A 232 -20.64 -20.81 6.55
CA SER A 232 -20.91 -20.84 8.00
C SER A 232 -19.92 -19.95 8.73
N THR A 233 -20.40 -19.13 9.66
CA THR A 233 -19.58 -18.23 10.47
C THR A 233 -19.93 -18.33 11.95
N PRO A 234 -18.96 -18.18 12.89
CA PRO A 234 -19.24 -18.12 14.32
C PRO A 234 -19.96 -16.84 14.74
N HIS A 235 -19.94 -15.79 13.92
CA HIS A 235 -20.54 -14.51 14.25
C HIS A 235 -22.07 -14.52 14.18
N ASP A 236 -22.70 -13.64 14.96
CA ASP A 236 -24.14 -13.34 14.87
C ASP A 236 -24.46 -12.48 13.62
N ALA A 237 -25.74 -12.41 13.28
CA ALA A 237 -26.19 -11.72 12.06
C ALA A 237 -25.88 -10.21 12.05
N PHE A 238 -25.90 -9.56 13.23
CA PHE A 238 -25.56 -8.13 13.33
C PHE A 238 -24.07 -7.90 13.07
N THR A 239 -23.21 -8.75 13.66
CA THR A 239 -21.77 -8.72 13.42
C THR A 239 -21.44 -9.00 11.96
N VAL A 240 -22.08 -10.00 11.35
CA VAL A 240 -21.92 -10.31 9.91
C VAL A 240 -22.29 -9.10 9.06
N GLY A 241 -23.44 -8.46 9.31
CA GLY A 241 -23.87 -7.27 8.57
C GLY A 241 -22.86 -6.12 8.64
N ARG A 242 -22.16 -5.98 9.77
CA ARG A 242 -21.10 -4.97 9.94
C ARG A 242 -19.78 -5.35 9.25
N LEU A 243 -19.43 -6.63 9.26
CA LEU A 243 -18.11 -7.08 8.77
C LEU A 243 -18.11 -7.37 7.28
N ILE A 244 -19.25 -7.73 6.68
CA ILE A 244 -19.29 -8.24 5.30
C ILE A 244 -18.70 -7.27 4.28
N TYR A 245 -18.88 -5.97 4.45
CA TYR A 245 -18.31 -4.94 3.57
C TYR A 245 -16.77 -4.84 3.66
N GLN A 246 -16.16 -5.38 4.72
CA GLN A 246 -14.71 -5.47 4.84
C GLN A 246 -14.11 -6.55 3.94
N SER A 247 -14.94 -7.43 3.35
CA SER A 247 -14.52 -8.42 2.36
C SER A 247 -14.28 -7.84 0.96
N ILE A 248 -14.66 -6.59 0.74
CA ILE A 248 -14.47 -5.90 -0.54
C ILE A 248 -12.97 -5.81 -0.85
N PRO A 249 -12.54 -6.20 -2.07
CA PRO A 249 -11.16 -6.02 -2.51
C PRO A 249 -10.78 -4.54 -2.61
N ILE A 250 -9.58 -4.20 -2.14
CA ILE A 250 -9.13 -2.79 -2.10
C ILE A 250 -9.02 -2.14 -3.47
N ARG A 251 -8.91 -2.91 -4.55
CA ARG A 251 -8.96 -2.37 -5.92
C ARG A 251 -10.21 -1.54 -6.20
N PHE A 252 -11.29 -1.75 -5.44
CA PHE A 252 -12.55 -1.01 -5.59
C PHE A 252 -12.48 0.40 -5.02
N PHE A 253 -11.68 0.62 -3.97
CA PHE A 253 -11.57 1.89 -3.25
C PHE A 253 -10.24 2.62 -3.45
N MET A 254 -9.20 1.94 -3.95
CA MET A 254 -7.88 2.55 -4.11
C MET A 254 -7.90 3.66 -5.15
N LYS A 255 -7.07 4.65 -4.93
CA LYS A 255 -6.79 5.69 -5.92
C LYS A 255 -5.78 5.18 -6.93
N ARG A 256 -6.08 5.35 -8.21
CA ARG A 256 -5.23 4.95 -9.34
C ARG A 256 -4.73 6.14 -10.14
N ASP A 257 -5.59 7.13 -10.30
CA ASP A 257 -5.33 8.29 -11.14
C ASP A 257 -4.65 9.40 -10.33
N ASP A 258 -3.87 10.24 -11.00
CA ASP A 258 -3.18 11.40 -10.42
C ASP A 258 -2.30 11.07 -9.20
N LEU A 259 -1.67 9.89 -9.20
CA LEU A 259 -0.75 9.50 -8.14
C LEU A 259 0.49 10.39 -8.19
N ILE A 260 0.72 11.12 -7.12
CA ILE A 260 1.95 11.90 -6.97
C ILE A 260 3.02 11.00 -6.41
N THR A 261 4.07 10.81 -7.19
CA THR A 261 5.24 10.01 -6.81
C THR A 261 6.50 10.86 -6.92
N PHE A 262 7.52 10.53 -6.14
CA PHE A 262 8.84 11.12 -6.25
C PHE A 262 9.86 10.09 -6.73
N ARG A 263 10.88 10.58 -7.41
CA ARG A 263 12.08 9.80 -7.75
C ARG A 263 13.15 10.05 -6.69
N LYS A 264 14.05 9.11 -6.51
CA LYS A 264 15.16 9.26 -5.55
C LYS A 264 16.07 10.45 -5.89
N ASP A 265 16.17 10.79 -7.16
CA ASP A 265 17.00 11.88 -7.71
C ASP A 265 16.25 13.22 -7.85
N ASP A 266 14.96 13.28 -7.54
CA ASP A 266 14.24 14.55 -7.48
C ASP A 266 14.83 15.48 -6.44
N SER A 267 14.84 16.81 -6.74
CA SER A 267 15.34 17.79 -5.78
C SER A 267 14.43 17.89 -4.55
N LEU A 268 15.02 18.10 -3.39
CA LEU A 268 14.27 18.26 -2.15
C LEU A 268 13.34 19.49 -2.18
N GLU A 269 13.74 20.54 -2.91
CA GLU A 269 12.92 21.75 -3.09
C GLU A 269 11.63 21.44 -3.84
N TYR A 270 11.75 20.71 -4.95
CA TYR A 270 10.58 20.25 -5.71
C TYR A 270 9.66 19.38 -4.85
N ALA A 271 10.23 18.39 -4.17
CA ALA A 271 9.45 17.53 -3.30
C ALA A 271 8.73 18.32 -2.19
N ARG A 272 9.43 19.30 -1.58
CA ARG A 272 8.84 20.19 -0.56
C ARG A 272 7.68 21.02 -1.11
N GLU A 273 7.84 21.60 -2.29
CA GLU A 273 6.78 22.40 -2.93
C GLU A 273 5.51 21.58 -3.14
N ILE A 274 5.65 20.37 -3.69
CA ILE A 274 4.53 19.45 -3.90
C ILE A 274 3.89 19.03 -2.56
N MET A 275 4.70 18.68 -1.56
CA MET A 275 4.20 18.31 -0.24
C MET A 275 3.44 19.46 0.46
N MET A 276 3.82 20.70 0.20
CA MET A 276 3.10 21.87 0.73
C MET A 276 1.78 22.13 0.02
N LYS A 277 1.76 22.01 -1.31
CA LYS A 277 0.54 22.19 -2.12
C LYS A 277 -0.49 21.08 -1.86
N LYS A 278 -0.02 19.85 -1.74
CA LYS A 278 -0.86 18.68 -1.52
C LYS A 278 -0.80 18.30 -0.03
N ARG A 279 -1.91 18.37 0.66
CA ARG A 279 -2.01 18.12 2.11
C ARG A 279 -1.82 16.64 2.52
N PHE A 280 -1.15 15.84 1.68
CA PHE A 280 -0.80 14.46 2.01
C PHE A 280 0.40 14.41 2.97
N ARG A 281 0.47 13.38 3.79
CA ARG A 281 1.55 13.16 4.76
C ARG A 281 2.64 12.23 4.25
N GLU A 282 2.31 11.35 3.33
CA GLU A 282 3.16 10.28 2.83
C GLU A 282 3.09 10.25 1.31
N PHE A 283 4.23 10.12 0.66
CA PHE A 283 4.34 10.09 -0.79
C PHE A 283 5.18 8.89 -1.22
N PRO A 284 4.75 8.11 -2.20
CA PRO A 284 5.55 7.02 -2.72
C PRO A 284 6.77 7.55 -3.46
N VAL A 285 7.91 6.90 -3.21
CA VAL A 285 9.15 7.11 -3.94
C VAL A 285 9.35 5.93 -4.87
N VAL A 286 9.37 6.19 -6.17
CA VAL A 286 9.57 5.17 -7.20
C VAL A 286 11.00 5.18 -7.72
N CYS A 287 11.59 4.02 -7.92
CA CYS A 287 12.86 3.89 -8.62
C CYS A 287 12.63 3.62 -10.10
N VAL A 288 13.22 4.44 -10.96
CA VAL A 288 13.22 4.22 -12.41
C VAL A 288 14.43 3.35 -12.76
N LEU A 289 14.37 2.08 -12.43
CA LEU A 289 15.25 1.07 -13.01
C LEU A 289 14.34 -0.03 -13.57
N LEU A 290 14.16 0.03 -14.87
CA LEU A 290 13.64 -1.05 -15.71
C LEU A 290 14.32 -2.36 -15.29
N LEU A 291 13.57 -3.29 -14.72
CA LEU A 291 13.87 -4.73 -14.61
C LEU A 291 13.94 -5.37 -13.22
N TYR A 292 13.86 -4.66 -12.08
CA TYR A 292 13.88 -5.35 -10.79
C TYR A 292 12.79 -4.87 -9.82
N ARG A 293 12.20 -5.85 -9.11
CA ARG A 293 11.26 -5.69 -7.99
C ARG A 293 11.83 -4.67 -6.98
N ILE A 294 11.24 -3.49 -6.95
CA ILE A 294 11.67 -2.47 -6.00
C ILE A 294 10.60 -2.34 -4.93
N PRO A 295 10.96 -2.46 -3.64
CA PRO A 295 10.03 -2.15 -2.57
C PRO A 295 9.56 -0.70 -2.73
N CYS A 296 8.24 -0.47 -2.64
CA CYS A 296 7.69 0.87 -2.57
C CYS A 296 8.24 1.55 -1.32
N CYS A 297 8.96 2.64 -1.54
CA CYS A 297 9.49 3.47 -0.47
C CYS A 297 8.58 4.68 -0.28
N PHE A 298 8.40 5.12 0.95
CA PHE A 298 7.63 6.31 1.26
C PHE A 298 8.51 7.36 1.94
N VAL A 299 8.31 8.60 1.50
CA VAL A 299 8.83 9.78 2.18
C VAL A 299 7.69 10.39 2.98
N ARG A 300 7.89 10.54 4.29
CA ARG A 300 6.98 11.27 5.16
C ARG A 300 7.29 12.75 5.13
N ARG A 301 6.24 13.58 5.09
CA ARG A 301 6.38 15.01 5.31
C ARG A 301 6.99 15.24 6.69
N PRO A 302 8.19 15.82 6.81
CA PRO A 302 8.80 16.06 8.09
C PRO A 302 7.95 17.03 8.91
N VAL A 303 7.76 16.73 10.19
CA VAL A 303 7.17 17.68 11.14
C VAL A 303 8.11 18.90 11.20
N GLN A 304 7.58 20.12 11.18
CA GLN A 304 8.34 21.39 11.01
C GLN A 304 9.68 21.48 11.77
N ARG A 305 9.78 20.92 12.99
CA ARG A 305 11.04 20.91 13.78
C ARG A 305 12.12 19.97 13.23
N LYS A 306 11.75 18.83 12.63
CA LYS A 306 12.72 17.91 11.99
C LYS A 306 13.21 18.43 10.65
N MET A 307 12.36 19.16 9.92
CA MET A 307 12.68 19.71 8.61
C MET A 307 13.80 20.77 8.70
N TYR A 308 13.82 21.58 9.76
CA TYR A 308 14.87 22.57 9.98
C TYR A 308 16.25 21.92 10.21
N ARG A 309 16.28 20.83 10.99
CA ARG A 309 17.53 20.06 11.22
C ARG A 309 18.05 19.34 9.98
N GLN A 310 17.16 18.82 9.12
CA GLN A 310 17.56 18.12 7.90
C GLN A 310 17.99 19.06 6.78
N LEU A 311 17.45 20.29 6.73
CA LEU A 311 17.73 21.26 5.69
C LEU A 311 18.93 22.17 6.00
N THR A 312 19.23 22.43 7.26
CA THR A 312 20.25 23.41 7.65
C THR A 312 21.48 22.78 8.30
N GLY A 313 21.38 21.53 8.76
CA GLY A 313 22.47 20.92 9.54
C GLY A 313 22.77 21.62 10.87
N LEU A 314 22.06 22.70 11.18
CA LEU A 314 22.26 23.52 12.37
C LEU A 314 21.34 23.03 13.51
N GLN A 315 21.89 22.95 14.71
CA GLN A 315 21.10 22.85 15.94
C GLN A 315 20.50 24.22 16.26
N PRO A 316 19.26 24.29 16.80
CA PRO A 316 18.66 25.54 17.25
C PRO A 316 19.46 26.18 18.38
#